data_8fb4e4003440ce25d6be073b2d815466
#
_entry.id   8fb4e4003440ce25d6be073b2d815466
#
_cell.length_a   1.000
_cell.length_b   1.000
_cell.length_c   1.000
_cell.angle_alpha   90.00
_cell.angle_beta   90.00
_cell.angle_gamma   90.00
#
_symmetry.space_group_name_H-M   'P 1'
#
loop_
_entity.id
_entity.type
_entity.pdbx_description
1 polymer ?
#
loop_
_entity_poly.entity_id
_entity_poly.type
_entity_poly.pdbx_seq_one_letter_code
_entity_poly.pdbx_strand_id
1 'polypeptide(L)'
;MKNKIINIFLVLILLCGIGVLSYPFISNILQDRKQDQILTEYNEEMEKLSDAEIEDAKEKAKQYNDSLSNTVVISDPFDPDAADDMSADYISALNLEKNGIMAYIEIPRIDVYEPVYHGTSEEVLAKGVGHLEGTSLPIGGESTHTVLSGHTGLPEAEIFTKLESVNEGDIFLIHVLNETLAYKVDQIKVVEPSETDDLKIVPGYDYATLVTCTPYGAVSYTHLTLPTIRL
;
A
#
# COMPACT_ATOMS: atom_id res chain seq x y z
N MET A 1 11.54 -22.06 -52.57
CA MET A 1 11.74 -20.79 -51.83
C MET A 1 10.50 -20.34 -51.09
N LYS A 2 9.31 -20.32 -51.73
CA LYS A 2 8.02 -19.84 -51.17
C LYS A 2 7.65 -20.55 -49.84
N ASN A 3 7.75 -21.88 -49.77
CA ASN A 3 7.41 -22.63 -48.54
C ASN A 3 8.37 -22.36 -47.37
N LYS A 4 9.65 -22.07 -47.64
CA LYS A 4 10.59 -21.70 -46.58
C LYS A 4 10.25 -20.34 -45.96
N ILE A 5 9.83 -19.37 -46.77
CA ILE A 5 9.40 -18.04 -46.32
C ILE A 5 8.14 -18.16 -45.44
N ILE A 6 7.16 -18.96 -45.91
CA ILE A 6 5.93 -19.21 -45.14
C ILE A 6 6.23 -19.85 -43.78
N ASN A 7 7.10 -20.86 -43.76
CA ASN A 7 7.47 -21.51 -42.50
C ASN A 7 8.20 -20.55 -41.52
N ILE A 8 9.10 -19.70 -42.03
CA ILE A 8 9.76 -18.66 -41.20
C ILE A 8 8.70 -17.70 -40.65
N PHE A 9 7.76 -17.26 -41.45
CA PHE A 9 6.70 -16.36 -41.00
C PHE A 9 5.80 -17.00 -39.94
N LEU A 10 5.43 -18.26 -40.08
CA LEU A 10 4.66 -19.01 -39.09
C LEU A 10 5.43 -19.18 -37.75
N VAL A 11 6.74 -19.45 -37.84
CA VAL A 11 7.58 -19.53 -36.62
C VAL A 11 7.68 -18.18 -35.93
N LEU A 12 7.79 -17.07 -36.67
CA LEU A 12 7.80 -15.73 -36.07
C LEU A 12 6.49 -15.41 -35.37
N ILE A 13 5.33 -15.73 -35.99
CA ILE A 13 4.02 -15.55 -35.37
C ILE A 13 3.90 -16.39 -34.11
N LEU A 14 4.36 -17.62 -34.11
CA LEU A 14 4.37 -18.51 -32.96
C LEU A 14 5.22 -17.93 -31.83
N LEU A 15 6.43 -17.47 -32.13
CA LEU A 15 7.33 -16.84 -31.15
C LEU A 15 6.76 -15.54 -30.57
N CYS A 16 6.12 -14.70 -31.40
CA CYS A 16 5.41 -13.52 -30.94
C CYS A 16 4.25 -13.90 -30.00
N GLY A 17 3.46 -14.91 -30.37
CA GLY A 17 2.36 -15.41 -29.53
C GLY A 17 2.83 -15.92 -28.17
N ILE A 18 3.92 -16.69 -28.14
CA ILE A 18 4.56 -17.15 -26.89
C ILE A 18 5.05 -15.96 -26.09
N GLY A 19 5.70 -14.96 -26.72
CA GLY A 19 6.18 -13.76 -26.06
C GLY A 19 5.05 -12.97 -25.36
N VAL A 20 3.93 -12.77 -26.05
CA VAL A 20 2.75 -12.08 -25.50
C VAL A 20 2.14 -12.86 -24.33
N LEU A 21 2.03 -14.18 -24.45
CA LEU A 21 1.51 -15.04 -23.38
C LEU A 21 2.45 -15.12 -22.15
N SER A 22 3.76 -15.00 -22.39
CA SER A 22 4.76 -15.07 -21.32
C SER A 22 4.95 -13.71 -20.63
N TYR A 23 4.55 -12.61 -21.26
CA TYR A 23 4.77 -11.25 -20.76
C TYR A 23 4.28 -11.03 -19.33
N PRO A 24 3.01 -11.36 -18.95
CA PRO A 24 2.52 -11.14 -17.60
C PRO A 24 3.32 -11.94 -16.56
N PHE A 25 3.69 -13.19 -16.87
CA PHE A 25 4.47 -14.02 -15.94
C PHE A 25 5.87 -13.46 -15.71
N ILE A 26 6.53 -13.00 -16.78
CA ILE A 26 7.88 -12.42 -16.68
C ILE A 26 7.83 -11.08 -15.97
N SER A 27 6.82 -10.26 -16.28
CA SER A 27 6.61 -8.95 -15.65
C SER A 27 6.43 -9.10 -14.12
N ASN A 28 5.53 -10.00 -13.69
CA ASN A 28 5.29 -10.25 -12.26
C ASN A 28 6.57 -10.71 -11.55
N ILE A 29 7.30 -11.70 -12.11
CA ILE A 29 8.56 -12.17 -11.50
C ILE A 29 9.61 -11.04 -11.39
N LEU A 30 9.67 -10.14 -12.36
CA LEU A 30 10.60 -9.01 -12.31
C LEU A 30 10.17 -7.97 -11.27
N GLN A 31 8.86 -7.77 -11.12
CA GLN A 31 8.28 -6.87 -10.14
C GLN A 31 8.51 -7.39 -8.71
N ASP A 32 8.19 -8.67 -8.45
CA ASP A 32 8.43 -9.31 -7.16
C ASP A 32 9.91 -9.17 -6.74
N ARG A 33 10.85 -9.45 -7.66
CA ARG A 33 12.29 -9.30 -7.36
C ARG A 33 12.70 -7.85 -7.06
N LYS A 34 12.09 -6.89 -7.76
CA LYS A 34 12.37 -5.47 -7.51
C LYS A 34 11.85 -5.04 -6.14
N GLN A 35 10.68 -5.52 -5.76
CA GLN A 35 10.09 -5.27 -4.44
C GLN A 35 10.92 -5.92 -3.33
N ASP A 36 11.29 -7.19 -3.47
CA ASP A 36 12.19 -7.87 -2.53
C ASP A 36 13.51 -7.10 -2.33
N GLN A 37 14.06 -6.54 -3.40
CA GLN A 37 15.26 -5.71 -3.32
C GLN A 37 15.01 -4.42 -2.53
N ILE A 38 13.92 -3.70 -2.82
CA ILE A 38 13.54 -2.46 -2.13
C ILE A 38 13.35 -2.71 -0.64
N LEU A 39 12.68 -3.80 -0.28
CA LEU A 39 12.43 -4.16 1.12
C LEU A 39 13.71 -4.62 1.82
N THR A 40 14.59 -5.31 1.11
CA THR A 40 15.91 -5.68 1.64
C THR A 40 16.74 -4.42 1.93
N GLU A 41 16.78 -3.47 0.99
CA GLU A 41 17.47 -2.19 1.16
C GLU A 41 16.89 -1.40 2.34
N TYR A 42 15.57 -1.34 2.48
CA TYR A 42 14.92 -0.70 3.64
C TYR A 42 15.36 -1.32 4.97
N ASN A 43 15.33 -2.66 5.08
CA ASN A 43 15.73 -3.34 6.30
C ASN A 43 17.23 -3.12 6.62
N GLU A 44 18.10 -3.19 5.60
CA GLU A 44 19.53 -2.92 5.79
C GLU A 44 19.81 -1.49 6.26
N GLU A 45 19.02 -0.51 5.82
CA GLU A 45 19.15 0.88 6.29
C GLU A 45 18.60 1.03 7.71
N MET A 46 17.46 0.39 8.03
CA MET A 46 16.95 0.40 9.40
C MET A 46 17.95 -0.20 10.41
N GLU A 47 18.66 -1.27 10.02
CA GLU A 47 19.71 -1.87 10.86
C GLU A 47 20.94 -0.94 11.07
N LYS A 48 21.17 0.04 10.21
CA LYS A 48 22.27 1.02 10.33
C LYS A 48 21.93 2.19 11.24
N LEU A 49 20.64 2.43 11.49
CA LEU A 49 20.20 3.53 12.34
C LEU A 49 20.55 3.27 13.81
N SER A 50 20.98 4.30 14.48
CA SER A 50 21.12 4.26 15.92
C SER A 50 19.75 4.32 16.62
N ASP A 51 19.66 3.79 17.83
CA ASP A 51 18.46 3.87 18.66
C ASP A 51 17.96 5.32 18.82
N ALA A 52 18.87 6.30 18.85
CA ALA A 52 18.53 7.72 18.95
C ALA A 52 17.87 8.26 17.68
N GLU A 53 18.29 7.81 16.50
CA GLU A 53 17.69 8.20 15.22
C GLU A 53 16.32 7.58 15.05
N ILE A 54 16.15 6.33 15.44
CA ILE A 54 14.85 5.64 15.45
C ILE A 54 13.87 6.34 16.39
N GLU A 55 14.30 6.69 17.60
CA GLU A 55 13.44 7.37 18.57
C GLU A 55 13.06 8.78 18.09
N ASP A 56 13.98 9.53 17.48
CA ASP A 56 13.70 10.85 16.89
C ASP A 56 12.68 10.75 15.75
N ALA A 57 12.81 9.74 14.89
CA ALA A 57 11.85 9.49 13.81
C ALA A 57 10.46 9.13 14.34
N LYS A 58 10.42 8.29 15.38
CA LYS A 58 9.18 7.90 16.05
C LYS A 58 8.49 9.07 16.75
N GLU A 59 9.26 9.90 17.44
CA GLU A 59 8.73 11.11 18.09
C GLU A 59 8.17 12.12 17.10
N LYS A 60 8.83 12.34 15.95
CA LYS A 60 8.31 13.17 14.86
C LYS A 60 7.02 12.63 14.28
N ALA A 61 6.95 11.32 14.03
CA ALA A 61 5.74 10.69 13.56
C ALA A 61 4.60 10.79 14.59
N LYS A 62 4.93 10.66 15.88
CA LYS A 62 3.98 10.85 16.97
C LYS A 62 3.48 12.29 17.03
N GLN A 63 4.35 13.29 16.89
CA GLN A 63 3.97 14.70 16.88
C GLN A 63 3.03 15.01 15.71
N TYR A 64 3.26 14.41 14.54
CA TYR A 64 2.33 14.50 13.43
C TYR A 64 0.97 13.90 13.81
N ASN A 65 0.93 12.68 14.35
CA ASN A 65 -0.31 12.02 14.77
C ASN A 65 -1.07 12.83 15.82
N ASP A 66 -0.36 13.38 16.82
CA ASP A 66 -0.94 14.24 17.87
C ASP A 66 -1.49 15.56 17.30
N SER A 67 -0.98 16.03 16.17
CA SER A 67 -1.47 17.24 15.48
C SER A 67 -2.75 17.03 14.69
N LEU A 68 -3.09 15.77 14.36
CA LEU A 68 -4.29 15.44 13.62
C LEU A 68 -5.54 15.73 14.45
N SER A 69 -6.52 16.34 13.82
CA SER A 69 -7.83 16.56 14.42
C SER A 69 -8.89 15.83 13.58
N ASN A 70 -9.93 15.34 14.23
CA ASN A 70 -11.09 14.74 13.55
C ASN A 70 -11.85 15.72 12.64
N THR A 71 -11.36 16.95 12.51
CA THR A 71 -11.87 17.97 11.57
C THR A 71 -11.15 17.93 10.22
N VAL A 72 -10.08 17.14 10.09
CA VAL A 72 -9.45 16.91 8.78
C VAL A 72 -10.48 16.23 7.88
N VAL A 73 -10.76 16.86 6.75
CA VAL A 73 -11.61 16.24 5.72
C VAL A 73 -10.79 15.16 5.06
N ILE A 74 -11.13 13.92 5.36
CA ILE A 74 -10.54 12.77 4.68
C ILE A 74 -11.19 12.69 3.30
N SER A 75 -10.39 12.89 2.25
CA SER A 75 -10.82 12.76 0.86
C SER A 75 -10.74 11.30 0.40
N ASP A 76 -11.34 11.04 -0.76
CA ASP A 76 -11.20 9.74 -1.43
C ASP A 76 -9.71 9.45 -1.72
N PRO A 77 -9.12 8.34 -1.21
CA PRO A 77 -7.74 7.99 -1.46
C PRO A 77 -7.39 7.79 -2.95
N PHE A 78 -8.37 7.62 -3.80
CA PHE A 78 -8.21 7.42 -5.25
C PHE A 78 -8.64 8.64 -6.07
N ASP A 79 -8.89 9.79 -5.43
CA ASP A 79 -9.16 11.05 -6.13
C ASP A 79 -7.84 11.61 -6.71
N PRO A 80 -7.70 11.67 -8.05
CA PRO A 80 -6.48 12.16 -8.67
C PRO A 80 -6.19 13.63 -8.39
N ASP A 81 -7.20 14.42 -8.03
CA ASP A 81 -7.06 15.85 -7.74
C ASP A 81 -6.64 16.11 -6.27
N ALA A 82 -6.76 15.11 -5.38
CA ALA A 82 -6.44 15.24 -3.96
C ALA A 82 -4.95 15.02 -3.62
N ALA A 83 -4.14 14.53 -4.57
CA ALA A 83 -2.84 13.92 -4.29
C ALA A 83 -1.62 14.86 -4.36
N ASP A 84 -1.76 16.12 -4.79
CA ASP A 84 -0.60 16.91 -5.22
C ASP A 84 -0.07 17.95 -4.20
N ASP A 85 -0.72 18.19 -3.07
CA ASP A 85 -0.33 19.23 -2.11
C ASP A 85 -0.05 18.68 -0.69
N MET A 86 0.82 17.67 -0.63
CA MET A 86 1.22 17.07 0.65
C MET A 86 2.06 18.03 1.49
N SER A 87 1.79 18.10 2.80
CA SER A 87 2.52 18.94 3.72
C SER A 87 3.98 18.49 3.90
N ALA A 88 4.89 19.45 4.09
CA ALA A 88 6.31 19.16 4.27
C ALA A 88 6.57 18.32 5.53
N ASP A 89 5.79 18.53 6.58
CA ASP A 89 5.89 17.77 7.84
C ASP A 89 5.49 16.31 7.62
N TYR A 90 4.43 16.07 6.83
CA TYR A 90 4.02 14.73 6.45
C TYR A 90 5.09 14.01 5.61
N ILE A 91 5.56 14.65 4.53
CA ILE A 91 6.56 14.04 3.63
C ILE A 91 7.89 13.73 4.34
N SER A 92 8.26 14.53 5.36
CA SER A 92 9.51 14.34 6.09
C SER A 92 9.42 13.26 7.18
N ALA A 93 8.22 12.96 7.64
CA ALA A 93 8.01 11.97 8.69
C ALA A 93 8.20 10.55 8.14
N LEU A 94 8.99 9.72 8.83
CA LEU A 94 9.33 8.34 8.44
C LEU A 94 10.02 8.20 7.06
N ASN A 95 10.46 9.28 6.43
CA ASN A 95 11.16 9.27 5.14
C ASN A 95 12.68 9.34 5.33
N LEU A 96 13.24 8.33 5.96
CA LEU A 96 14.64 8.30 6.38
C LEU A 96 15.61 8.25 5.21
N GLU A 97 15.28 7.51 4.16
CA GLU A 97 16.09 7.34 2.94
C GLU A 97 15.75 8.35 1.83
N LYS A 98 14.75 9.20 2.03
CA LYS A 98 14.26 10.15 1.02
C LYS A 98 13.76 9.49 -0.27
N ASN A 99 13.39 8.21 -0.20
CA ASN A 99 12.79 7.45 -1.30
C ASN A 99 11.25 7.40 -1.20
N GLY A 100 10.68 7.99 -0.16
CA GLY A 100 9.25 8.05 0.11
C GLY A 100 8.66 6.83 0.81
N ILE A 101 9.48 5.83 1.16
CA ILE A 101 9.03 4.64 1.89
C ILE A 101 9.01 4.96 3.39
N MET A 102 7.86 4.74 4.03
CA MET A 102 7.69 4.94 5.46
C MET A 102 7.61 3.63 6.26
N ALA A 103 7.17 2.56 5.61
CA ALA A 103 6.91 1.26 6.22
C ALA A 103 6.79 0.20 5.13
N TYR A 104 6.54 -1.04 5.51
CA TYR A 104 5.99 -2.03 4.60
C TYR A 104 4.88 -2.83 5.26
N ILE A 105 3.95 -3.36 4.43
CA ILE A 105 2.82 -4.15 4.87
C ILE A 105 2.99 -5.61 4.45
N GLU A 106 2.64 -6.52 5.35
CA GLU A 106 2.56 -7.94 5.10
C GLU A 106 1.15 -8.45 5.37
N ILE A 107 0.54 -9.12 4.38
CA ILE A 107 -0.79 -9.75 4.52
C ILE A 107 -0.64 -11.23 4.16
N PRO A 108 -0.31 -12.10 5.13
CA PRO A 108 0.02 -13.51 4.87
C PRO A 108 -1.10 -14.29 4.17
N ARG A 109 -2.36 -13.91 4.43
CA ARG A 109 -3.53 -14.56 3.84
C ARG A 109 -3.55 -14.55 2.32
N ILE A 110 -3.01 -13.51 1.71
CA ILE A 110 -3.04 -13.27 0.27
C ILE A 110 -1.65 -13.11 -0.35
N ASP A 111 -0.60 -13.42 0.43
CA ASP A 111 0.81 -13.37 0.01
C ASP A 111 1.23 -11.98 -0.50
N VAL A 112 0.81 -10.92 0.24
CA VAL A 112 1.19 -9.53 -0.02
C VAL A 112 2.33 -9.15 0.91
N TYR A 113 3.38 -8.55 0.34
CA TYR A 113 4.53 -7.99 1.05
C TYR A 113 5.01 -6.75 0.28
N GLU A 114 4.52 -5.56 0.65
CA GLU A 114 4.60 -4.36 -0.18
C GLU A 114 5.10 -3.14 0.58
N PRO A 115 5.92 -2.27 -0.04
CA PRO A 115 6.31 -1.00 0.54
C PRO A 115 5.13 -0.04 0.65
N VAL A 116 5.10 0.73 1.74
CA VAL A 116 4.15 1.80 1.99
C VAL A 116 4.82 3.14 1.74
N TYR A 117 4.26 3.91 0.82
CA TYR A 117 4.76 5.22 0.42
C TYR A 117 3.89 6.35 0.96
N HIS A 118 4.45 7.56 1.00
CA HIS A 118 3.69 8.78 1.29
C HIS A 118 2.72 9.11 0.15
N GLY A 119 1.47 9.42 0.52
CA GLY A 119 0.41 9.83 -0.39
C GLY A 119 -0.23 8.68 -1.17
N THR A 120 -1.24 9.04 -1.95
CA THR A 120 -2.07 8.10 -2.73
C THR A 120 -2.17 8.52 -4.19
N SER A 121 -1.16 9.24 -4.72
CA SER A 121 -1.13 9.60 -6.14
C SER A 121 -1.07 8.35 -7.02
N GLU A 122 -1.53 8.48 -8.26
CA GLU A 122 -1.46 7.42 -9.27
C GLU A 122 -0.05 6.83 -9.40
N GLU A 123 0.99 7.70 -9.34
CA GLU A 123 2.39 7.27 -9.38
C GLU A 123 2.77 6.41 -8.16
N VAL A 124 2.26 6.74 -6.98
CA VAL A 124 2.48 5.97 -5.76
C VAL A 124 1.76 4.63 -5.84
N LEU A 125 0.47 4.64 -6.15
CA LEU A 125 -0.35 3.43 -6.20
C LEU A 125 0.03 2.47 -7.33
N ALA A 126 0.74 2.95 -8.37
CA ALA A 126 1.30 2.09 -9.42
C ALA A 126 2.54 1.31 -8.97
N LYS A 127 3.19 1.68 -7.86
CA LYS A 127 4.45 1.06 -7.40
C LYS A 127 4.38 0.40 -6.02
N GLY A 128 3.33 0.65 -5.26
CA GLY A 128 3.17 0.10 -3.92
C GLY A 128 1.89 0.55 -3.23
N VAL A 129 1.85 0.38 -1.93
CA VAL A 129 0.75 0.84 -1.08
C VAL A 129 0.96 2.32 -0.74
N GLY A 130 -0.09 3.11 -0.81
CA GLY A 130 -0.08 4.53 -0.45
C GLY A 130 -0.67 4.77 0.93
N HIS A 131 -0.02 5.61 1.74
CA HIS A 131 -0.59 6.09 2.99
C HIS A 131 -1.39 7.37 2.74
N LEU A 132 -2.62 7.42 3.21
CA LEU A 132 -3.51 8.57 3.04
C LEU A 132 -3.11 9.70 3.99
N GLU A 133 -2.65 10.85 3.45
CA GLU A 133 -2.38 12.04 4.26
C GLU A 133 -3.62 12.50 5.03
N GLY A 134 -3.42 13.03 6.23
CA GLY A 134 -4.52 13.40 7.15
C GLY A 134 -5.01 12.25 8.03
N THR A 135 -4.50 11.03 7.81
CA THR A 135 -4.65 9.90 8.74
C THR A 135 -3.37 9.68 9.53
N SER A 136 -3.43 8.88 10.61
CA SER A 136 -2.26 8.66 11.45
C SER A 136 -1.15 7.91 10.72
N LEU A 137 0.09 8.35 10.85
CA LEU A 137 1.26 7.60 10.40
C LEU A 137 1.30 6.23 11.08
N PRO A 138 1.80 5.19 10.39
CA PRO A 138 1.65 3.79 10.80
C PRO A 138 2.62 3.37 11.94
N ILE A 139 2.73 4.19 12.99
CA ILE A 139 3.53 3.86 14.19
C ILE A 139 2.69 3.26 15.32
N GLY A 140 1.38 3.12 15.11
CA GLY A 140 0.43 2.69 16.13
C GLY A 140 0.29 3.68 17.28
N GLY A 141 -0.46 3.30 18.28
CA GLY A 141 -0.68 4.08 19.49
C GLY A 141 -2.15 4.32 19.80
N GLU A 142 -2.43 4.70 21.04
CA GLU A 142 -3.80 5.00 21.46
C GLU A 142 -4.35 6.23 20.73
N SER A 143 -5.58 6.12 20.24
CA SER A 143 -6.25 7.18 19.45
C SER A 143 -5.53 7.47 18.12
N THR A 144 -5.08 6.42 17.44
CA THR A 144 -4.55 6.49 16.07
C THR A 144 -5.40 5.70 15.08
N HIS A 145 -5.39 6.14 13.83
CA HIS A 145 -6.01 5.41 12.73
C HIS A 145 -5.21 5.65 11.45
N THR A 146 -4.46 4.64 11.01
CA THR A 146 -3.71 4.69 9.74
C THR A 146 -4.56 4.14 8.60
N VAL A 147 -4.51 4.79 7.44
CA VAL A 147 -5.23 4.35 6.24
C VAL A 147 -4.24 4.07 5.11
N LEU A 148 -4.27 2.85 4.62
CA LEU A 148 -3.39 2.34 3.58
C LEU A 148 -4.20 1.96 2.35
N SER A 149 -3.87 2.53 1.19
CA SER A 149 -4.59 2.34 -0.06
C SER A 149 -3.74 1.58 -1.07
N GLY A 150 -4.36 0.69 -1.81
CA GLY A 150 -3.70 -0.06 -2.87
C GLY A 150 -4.65 -0.37 -4.02
N HIS A 151 -4.12 -0.39 -5.24
CA HIS A 151 -4.89 -0.72 -6.42
C HIS A 151 -5.36 -2.17 -6.45
N THR A 152 -6.52 -2.37 -7.05
CA THR A 152 -7.04 -3.67 -7.47
C THR A 152 -6.98 -3.76 -8.99
N GLY A 153 -6.45 -4.86 -9.52
CA GLY A 153 -6.61 -5.21 -10.92
C GLY A 153 -5.69 -4.55 -11.91
N LEU A 154 -4.63 -3.92 -11.49
CA LEU A 154 -3.57 -3.52 -12.40
C LEU A 154 -2.71 -4.75 -12.74
N PRO A 155 -2.53 -5.09 -14.04
CA PRO A 155 -1.69 -6.23 -14.44
C PRO A 155 -0.24 -6.11 -13.98
N GLU A 156 0.19 -4.90 -13.64
CA GLU A 156 1.56 -4.54 -13.27
C GLU A 156 1.73 -4.36 -11.77
N ALA A 157 0.62 -4.34 -10.99
CA ALA A 157 0.62 -4.19 -9.54
C ALA A 157 -0.61 -4.88 -8.92
N GLU A 158 -0.50 -6.18 -8.63
CA GLU A 158 -1.58 -6.97 -8.00
C GLU A 158 -1.71 -6.70 -6.48
N ILE A 159 -1.35 -5.49 -6.01
CA ILE A 159 -1.14 -5.14 -4.61
C ILE A 159 -2.31 -5.60 -3.72
N PHE A 160 -3.50 -5.06 -3.94
CA PHE A 160 -4.70 -5.44 -3.18
C PHE A 160 -5.76 -6.20 -4.00
N THR A 161 -5.36 -6.78 -5.14
CA THR A 161 -6.27 -7.54 -6.02
C THR A 161 -6.97 -8.70 -5.31
N LYS A 162 -6.30 -9.33 -4.33
CA LYS A 162 -6.86 -10.46 -3.57
C LYS A 162 -7.43 -10.05 -2.21
N LEU A 163 -7.56 -8.74 -1.92
CA LEU A 163 -8.01 -8.26 -0.62
C LEU A 163 -9.42 -8.79 -0.27
N GLU A 164 -10.27 -9.01 -1.27
CA GLU A 164 -11.60 -9.65 -1.10
C GLU A 164 -11.54 -11.08 -0.52
N SER A 165 -10.35 -11.71 -0.50
CA SER A 165 -10.14 -13.04 0.08
C SER A 165 -9.76 -13.00 1.56
N VAL A 166 -9.52 -11.83 2.11
CA VAL A 166 -9.26 -11.61 3.54
C VAL A 166 -10.57 -11.71 4.30
N ASN A 167 -10.55 -12.27 5.49
CA ASN A 167 -11.73 -12.49 6.33
C ASN A 167 -11.56 -11.87 7.71
N GLU A 168 -12.66 -11.60 8.39
CA GLU A 168 -12.62 -11.25 9.81
C GLU A 168 -11.87 -12.31 10.61
N GLY A 169 -10.95 -11.86 11.45
CA GLY A 169 -10.05 -12.70 12.22
C GLY A 169 -8.68 -12.95 11.59
N ASP A 170 -8.49 -12.67 10.30
CA ASP A 170 -7.16 -12.71 9.66
C ASP A 170 -6.28 -11.59 10.23
N ILE A 171 -4.96 -11.76 10.10
CA ILE A 171 -3.97 -10.83 10.62
C ILE A 171 -3.16 -10.27 9.46
N PHE A 172 -2.86 -8.98 9.51
CA PHE A 172 -1.80 -8.37 8.72
C PHE A 172 -0.82 -7.61 9.63
N LEU A 173 0.35 -7.37 9.11
CA LEU A 173 1.46 -6.77 9.82
C LEU A 173 1.87 -5.47 9.13
N ILE A 174 2.22 -4.46 9.92
CA ILE A 174 2.88 -3.26 9.43
C ILE A 174 4.26 -3.21 10.09
N HIS A 175 5.29 -3.21 9.27
CA HIS A 175 6.68 -3.13 9.72
C HIS A 175 7.16 -1.70 9.52
N VAL A 176 7.49 -1.03 10.60
CA VAL A 176 7.87 0.38 10.60
C VAL A 176 9.05 0.59 11.53
N LEU A 177 10.09 1.28 11.05
CA LEU A 177 11.33 1.43 11.80
C LEU A 177 11.86 0.05 12.23
N ASN A 178 12.01 -0.18 13.54
CA ASN A 178 12.41 -1.47 14.11
C ASN A 178 11.26 -2.23 14.79
N GLU A 179 10.00 -1.84 14.52
CA GLU A 179 8.81 -2.44 15.15
C GLU A 179 7.94 -3.17 14.12
N THR A 180 7.24 -4.19 14.58
CA THR A 180 6.19 -4.88 13.82
C THR A 180 4.87 -4.73 14.56
N LEU A 181 3.92 -4.08 13.92
CA LEU A 181 2.57 -3.87 14.45
C LEU A 181 1.65 -4.93 13.84
N ALA A 182 1.00 -5.72 14.69
CA ALA A 182 0.06 -6.75 14.26
C ALA A 182 -1.38 -6.25 14.43
N TYR A 183 -2.14 -6.29 13.35
CA TYR A 183 -3.54 -5.90 13.33
C TYR A 183 -4.41 -7.09 12.96
N LYS A 184 -5.53 -7.24 13.66
CA LYS A 184 -6.51 -8.28 13.39
C LYS A 184 -7.74 -7.66 12.73
N VAL A 185 -8.14 -8.19 11.59
CA VAL A 185 -9.34 -7.77 10.86
C VAL A 185 -10.58 -8.01 11.73
N ASP A 186 -11.30 -6.96 12.07
CA ASP A 186 -12.52 -7.03 12.89
C ASP A 186 -13.81 -6.73 12.10
N GLN A 187 -13.69 -6.07 10.94
CA GLN A 187 -14.82 -5.85 10.04
C GLN A 187 -14.37 -5.69 8.59
N ILE A 188 -15.29 -5.96 7.68
CA ILE A 188 -15.12 -5.79 6.23
C ILE A 188 -16.37 -5.05 5.71
N LYS A 189 -16.17 -3.92 5.04
CA LYS A 189 -17.25 -3.10 4.51
C LYS A 189 -17.01 -2.75 3.05
N VAL A 190 -18.10 -2.59 2.33
CA VAL A 190 -18.14 -1.97 1.00
C VAL A 190 -18.90 -0.66 1.15
N VAL A 191 -18.25 0.45 0.83
CA VAL A 191 -18.77 1.80 1.06
C VAL A 191 -18.62 2.65 -0.21
N GLU A 192 -19.41 3.71 -0.33
CA GLU A 192 -19.23 4.70 -1.40
C GLU A 192 -18.00 5.61 -1.09
N PRO A 193 -17.33 6.19 -2.12
CA PRO A 193 -16.15 7.02 -1.93
C PRO A 193 -16.33 8.19 -0.97
N SER A 194 -17.54 8.73 -0.86
CA SER A 194 -17.88 9.82 0.07
C SER A 194 -18.11 9.38 1.51
N GLU A 195 -18.20 8.09 1.79
CA GLU A 195 -18.43 7.52 3.12
C GLU A 195 -17.11 7.29 3.86
N THR A 196 -16.49 8.37 4.32
CA THR A 196 -15.17 8.35 4.99
C THR A 196 -15.27 8.33 6.53
N ASP A 197 -16.46 8.22 7.10
CA ASP A 197 -16.65 8.26 8.55
C ASP A 197 -15.91 7.13 9.29
N ASP A 198 -15.81 5.97 8.69
CA ASP A 198 -15.11 4.82 9.26
C ASP A 198 -13.57 4.97 9.25
N LEU A 199 -13.04 5.99 8.58
CA LEU A 199 -11.59 6.28 8.53
C LEU A 199 -11.14 7.25 9.63
N LYS A 200 -12.07 7.76 10.44
CA LYS A 200 -11.79 8.73 11.50
C LYS A 200 -11.09 8.07 12.69
N ILE A 201 -10.29 8.87 13.38
CA ILE A 201 -9.67 8.44 14.64
C ILE A 201 -10.76 8.20 15.69
N VAL A 202 -10.73 7.03 16.30
CA VAL A 202 -11.61 6.67 17.41
C VAL A 202 -10.84 6.77 18.73
N PRO A 203 -11.24 7.63 19.68
CA PRO A 203 -10.50 7.79 20.93
C PRO A 203 -10.35 6.48 21.69
N GLY A 204 -9.12 6.19 22.13
CA GLY A 204 -8.77 4.99 22.89
C GLY A 204 -8.48 3.75 22.05
N TYR A 205 -8.59 3.83 20.72
CA TYR A 205 -8.31 2.69 19.84
C TYR A 205 -7.08 2.96 18.95
N ASP A 206 -6.44 1.88 18.54
CA ASP A 206 -5.35 1.85 17.57
C ASP A 206 -5.85 1.05 16.35
N TYR A 207 -6.20 1.77 15.29
CA TYR A 207 -6.78 1.20 14.07
C TYR A 207 -5.85 1.32 12.87
N ALA A 208 -5.97 0.35 11.98
CA ALA A 208 -5.43 0.41 10.63
C ALA A 208 -6.51 -0.02 9.63
N THR A 209 -6.70 0.73 8.55
CA THR A 209 -7.65 0.40 7.49
C THR A 209 -6.94 0.20 6.17
N LEU A 210 -7.25 -0.92 5.51
CA LEU A 210 -6.82 -1.18 4.14
C LEU A 210 -7.96 -0.83 3.18
N VAL A 211 -7.67 -0.03 2.17
CA VAL A 211 -8.67 0.47 1.21
C VAL A 211 -8.30 0.05 -0.21
N THR A 212 -9.26 -0.47 -0.94
CA THR A 212 -9.11 -0.80 -2.36
C THR A 212 -10.42 -0.64 -3.11
N CYS A 213 -10.37 -0.57 -4.44
CA CYS A 213 -11.56 -0.50 -5.28
C CYS A 213 -12.19 -1.88 -5.49
N THR A 214 -13.52 -1.97 -5.46
CA THR A 214 -14.27 -3.19 -5.81
C THR A 214 -15.54 -2.80 -6.59
N PRO A 215 -16.06 -3.63 -7.54
CA PRO A 215 -15.46 -4.86 -8.03
C PRO A 215 -14.30 -4.62 -9.00
N TYR A 216 -13.47 -5.63 -9.21
CA TYR A 216 -12.35 -5.62 -10.16
C TYR A 216 -12.73 -4.99 -11.51
N GLY A 217 -11.99 -3.96 -11.93
CA GLY A 217 -12.19 -3.30 -13.23
C GLY A 217 -13.42 -2.41 -13.36
N ALA A 218 -14.14 -2.12 -12.28
CA ALA A 218 -15.25 -1.17 -12.30
C ALA A 218 -14.75 0.28 -12.14
N VAL A 219 -15.35 1.18 -12.92
CA VAL A 219 -15.14 2.64 -12.80
C VAL A 219 -15.97 3.22 -11.62
N SER A 220 -16.71 2.38 -10.91
CA SER A 220 -17.51 2.75 -9.74
C SER A 220 -16.75 2.35 -8.50
N TYR A 221 -16.27 3.33 -7.77
CA TYR A 221 -15.50 3.17 -6.54
C TYR A 221 -16.39 2.66 -5.42
N THR A 222 -16.21 1.41 -5.03
CA THR A 222 -16.66 0.91 -3.74
C THR A 222 -15.42 0.52 -2.95
N HIS A 223 -15.21 1.12 -1.80
CA HIS A 223 -14.04 0.82 -0.96
C HIS A 223 -14.32 -0.41 -0.12
N LEU A 224 -13.38 -1.35 -0.14
CA LEU A 224 -13.32 -2.40 0.88
C LEU A 224 -12.48 -1.83 2.03
N THR A 225 -13.11 -1.50 3.15
CA THR A 225 -12.41 -1.04 4.34
C THR A 225 -12.26 -2.20 5.31
N LEU A 226 -11.06 -2.36 5.86
CA LEU A 226 -10.76 -3.32 6.90
C LEU A 226 -10.28 -2.55 8.14
N PRO A 227 -11.15 -1.87 8.90
CA PRO A 227 -10.73 -1.34 10.20
C PRO A 227 -10.37 -2.51 11.11
N THR A 228 -9.22 -2.40 11.75
CA THR A 228 -8.59 -3.51 12.48
C THR A 228 -8.04 -3.02 13.80
N ILE A 229 -8.18 -3.86 14.81
CA ILE A 229 -7.69 -3.59 16.16
C ILE A 229 -6.27 -4.13 16.28
N ARG A 230 -5.34 -3.33 16.83
CA ARG A 230 -4.00 -3.78 17.19
C ARG A 230 -4.08 -4.89 18.25
N LEU A 231 -3.30 -5.96 18.05
CA LEU A 231 -3.14 -7.07 18.98
C LEU A 231 -2.12 -6.77 20.07
#